data_e98199f4e28b5e260f3d9a96da5b3162
#
_entry.id   e98199f4e28b5e260f3d9a96da5b3162
#
_cell.length_a   1.000
_cell.length_b   1.000
_cell.length_c   1.000
_cell.angle_alpha   90.00
_cell.angle_beta   90.00
_cell.angle_gamma   90.00
#
_symmetry.space_group_name_H-M   'P 1'
#
loop_
_entity.id
_entity.type
_entity.pdbx_description
1 polymer ?
#
loop_
_entity_poly.entity_id
_entity_poly.type
_entity_poly.pdbx_seq_one_letter_code
_entity_poly.pdbx_strand_id
1 'polypeptide(L)'
;MKKIFLSSMFVVAAVAMVSCGSKQAAKQSVEQEVVELPKIEAQTVASRMVSQEATFTGTVEAQVVNNIAPQQPLRIKEIRFDVGDHVKKGDLLVKLDNSSLVQAKAQLDNAKKEYERTNELYEFGGASKSEWDARRLQYEVAQTAYNNLVENTTLISPISGIVTARN
;
A
#
# COMPACT_ATOMS: atom_id res chain seq x y z
N MET A 1 -17.51 -12.93 72.67
CA MET A 1 -17.54 -13.42 74.10
C MET A 1 -17.08 -12.29 74.96
N LYS A 2 -18.08 -11.85 75.76
CA LYS A 2 -17.97 -11.61 77.18
C LYS A 2 -16.96 -10.51 77.55
N LYS A 3 -17.27 -9.62 78.23
CA LYS A 3 -18.20 -9.19 79.28
C LYS A 3 -17.52 -7.97 79.92
N ILE A 4 -18.16 -6.86 80.08
CA ILE A 4 -18.95 -6.48 81.27
C ILE A 4 -18.09 -5.87 82.37
N PHE A 5 -18.61 -4.84 82.80
CA PHE A 5 -18.79 -4.28 84.16
C PHE A 5 -17.92 -3.04 84.40
N LEU A 6 -18.48 -2.05 84.58
CA LEU A 6 -19.46 -1.58 85.61
C LEU A 6 -18.78 -0.79 86.70
N SER A 7 -19.37 0.29 86.89
CA SER A 7 -19.70 0.80 88.22
C SER A 7 -18.74 1.82 88.77
N SER A 8 -19.19 2.89 88.96
CA SER A 8 -19.97 3.46 90.05
C SER A 8 -19.14 4.48 90.82
N MET A 9 -19.55 5.63 90.83
CA MET A 9 -20.45 6.29 91.72
C MET A 9 -19.78 7.05 92.86
N PHE A 10 -20.36 8.17 93.05
CA PHE A 10 -20.40 8.94 94.30
C PHE A 10 -19.30 9.95 94.57
N VAL A 11 -19.52 11.07 94.82
CA VAL A 11 -20.57 11.92 95.44
C VAL A 11 -19.86 13.04 96.15
N VAL A 12 -20.40 14.18 96.00
CA VAL A 12 -20.76 15.17 96.97
C VAL A 12 -19.74 16.22 97.41
N ALA A 13 -20.11 17.37 97.08
CA ALA A 13 -20.44 18.54 97.92
C ALA A 13 -19.23 19.22 98.57
N ALA A 14 -19.17 20.38 98.63
CA ALA A 14 -19.99 21.55 98.84
C ALA A 14 -19.07 22.73 99.17
N VAL A 15 -19.58 23.85 98.83
CA VAL A 15 -19.71 25.06 99.65
C VAL A 15 -18.49 26.01 99.69
N ALA A 16 -18.73 27.01 99.04
CA ALA A 16 -18.99 28.40 99.45
C ALA A 16 -17.83 29.33 99.68
N MET A 17 -18.15 30.38 99.13
CA MET A 17 -18.05 31.76 99.61
C MET A 17 -16.78 32.50 99.37
N VAL A 18 -16.95 33.48 98.75
CA VAL A 18 -17.18 34.90 98.91
C VAL A 18 -15.99 35.73 98.47
N SER A 19 -16.37 36.62 97.73
CA SER A 19 -16.22 38.05 97.87
C SER A 19 -15.15 38.81 97.07
N CYS A 20 -15.78 39.76 96.48
CA CYS A 20 -15.28 41.13 96.25
C CYS A 20 -14.15 41.45 95.34
N GLY A 21 -14.62 42.06 94.36
CA GLY A 21 -14.25 43.47 94.06
C GLY A 21 -12.95 43.70 93.31
N SER A 22 -13.13 44.05 92.16
CA SER A 22 -12.72 45.38 91.72
C SER A 22 -12.78 45.54 90.19
N LYS A 23 -13.16 46.69 89.83
CA LYS A 23 -13.18 47.22 88.46
C LYS A 23 -11.90 46.91 87.68
N GLN A 24 -12.07 46.38 86.50
CA GLN A 24 -11.17 46.81 85.49
C GLN A 24 -11.73 46.55 84.10
N ALA A 25 -11.88 47.62 83.45
CA ALA A 25 -11.72 47.88 82.04
C ALA A 25 -11.90 46.70 81.05
N ALA A 26 -12.99 46.79 80.37
CA ALA A 26 -13.15 46.09 79.08
C ALA A 26 -11.98 46.38 78.12
N LYS A 27 -11.12 45.40 77.96
CA LYS A 27 -10.31 45.30 76.74
C LYS A 27 -11.11 44.52 75.74
N GLN A 28 -11.73 45.18 74.82
CA GLN A 28 -12.18 44.55 73.60
C GLN A 28 -10.94 43.97 72.92
N SER A 29 -10.80 42.67 73.03
CA SER A 29 -9.98 41.94 72.10
C SER A 29 -10.68 42.01 70.75
N VAL A 30 -10.15 42.83 69.87
CA VAL A 30 -10.45 42.77 68.45
C VAL A 30 -9.95 41.42 68.03
N GLU A 31 -10.87 40.48 67.92
CA GLU A 31 -10.66 39.22 67.24
C GLU A 31 -10.34 39.61 65.77
N GLN A 32 -9.07 39.66 65.49
CA GLN A 32 -8.62 39.77 64.09
C GLN A 32 -9.03 38.43 63.45
N GLU A 33 -10.12 38.50 62.71
CA GLU A 33 -10.47 37.50 61.75
C GLU A 33 -9.31 37.39 60.77
N VAL A 34 -8.50 36.34 60.94
CA VAL A 34 -7.43 36.00 60.01
C VAL A 34 -8.13 35.57 58.74
N VAL A 35 -8.30 36.49 57.84
CA VAL A 35 -8.72 36.18 56.46
C VAL A 35 -7.61 35.32 55.88
N GLU A 36 -7.83 34.02 55.91
CA GLU A 36 -6.99 33.10 55.13
C GLU A 36 -7.09 33.45 53.67
N LEU A 37 -6.07 34.13 53.19
CA LEU A 37 -5.91 34.43 51.76
C LEU A 37 -5.76 33.11 51.03
N PRO A 38 -6.55 32.91 49.97
CA PRO A 38 -6.42 31.67 49.18
C PRO A 38 -5.01 31.53 48.62
N LYS A 39 -4.39 30.36 48.84
CA LYS A 39 -3.10 30.05 48.24
C LYS A 39 -3.30 29.94 46.72
N ILE A 40 -2.65 30.87 46.04
CA ILE A 40 -2.62 30.86 44.56
C ILE A 40 -1.31 30.17 44.15
N GLU A 41 -1.40 29.07 43.43
CA GLU A 41 -0.22 28.51 42.73
C GLU A 41 -0.04 29.30 41.42
N ALA A 42 1.05 30.01 41.32
CA ALA A 42 1.43 30.69 40.10
C ALA A 42 2.59 29.91 39.45
N GLN A 43 2.37 29.48 38.22
CA GLN A 43 3.40 28.84 37.43
C GLN A 43 3.85 29.76 36.30
N THR A 44 5.16 29.92 36.15
CA THR A 44 5.72 30.71 35.06
C THR A 44 5.56 29.94 33.76
N VAL A 45 4.86 30.52 32.79
CA VAL A 45 4.74 29.98 31.44
C VAL A 45 6.04 30.22 30.69
N ALA A 46 6.72 29.17 30.31
CA ALA A 46 7.93 29.24 29.48
C ALA A 46 7.67 28.60 28.11
N SER A 47 8.13 29.26 27.07
CA SER A 47 8.11 28.69 25.72
C SER A 47 9.21 27.64 25.62
N ARG A 48 8.86 26.44 25.20
CA ARG A 48 9.80 25.35 24.93
C ARG A 48 9.51 24.70 23.60
N MET A 49 10.56 24.24 22.94
CA MET A 49 10.42 23.40 21.75
C MET A 49 9.92 22.02 22.18
N VAL A 50 8.80 21.64 21.63
CA VAL A 50 8.23 20.29 21.84
C VAL A 50 8.31 19.55 20.52
N SER A 51 9.01 18.42 20.49
CA SER A 51 8.99 17.49 19.36
C SER A 51 7.70 16.68 19.45
N GLN A 52 6.88 16.80 18.41
CA GLN A 52 5.67 16.01 18.28
C GLN A 52 5.91 14.95 17.19
N GLU A 53 5.93 13.69 17.58
CA GLU A 53 6.04 12.57 16.67
C GLU A 53 4.67 11.95 16.46
N ALA A 54 4.33 11.71 15.18
CA ALA A 54 3.13 10.99 14.82
C ALA A 54 3.51 9.77 13.98
N THR A 55 3.06 8.60 14.38
CA THR A 55 3.27 7.35 13.66
C THR A 55 2.04 7.04 12.83
N PHE A 56 2.25 6.82 11.53
CA PHE A 56 1.18 6.45 10.61
C PHE A 56 1.46 5.05 10.07
N THR A 57 0.42 4.24 9.97
CA THR A 57 0.47 2.96 9.29
C THR A 57 0.06 3.18 7.83
N GLY A 58 0.86 2.68 6.90
CA GLY A 58 0.58 2.75 5.47
C GLY A 58 0.75 1.37 4.82
N THR A 59 -0.08 1.07 3.84
CA THR A 59 0.07 -0.11 2.99
C THR A 59 0.76 0.32 1.70
N VAL A 60 1.83 -0.40 1.34
CA VAL A 60 2.53 -0.19 0.08
C VAL A 60 1.94 -1.11 -0.97
N GLU A 61 1.39 -0.54 -2.03
CA GLU A 61 0.85 -1.27 -3.16
C GLU A 61 1.63 -0.94 -4.44
N ALA A 62 1.67 -1.89 -5.36
CA ALA A 62 2.29 -1.67 -6.65
C ALA A 62 1.44 -0.68 -7.48
N GLN A 63 2.10 0.33 -8.08
CA GLN A 63 1.42 1.33 -8.93
C GLN A 63 0.76 0.68 -10.15
N VAL A 64 1.40 -0.35 -10.72
CA VAL A 64 0.90 -1.10 -11.88
C VAL A 64 1.16 -2.58 -11.66
N VAL A 65 0.14 -3.40 -11.88
CA VAL A 65 0.23 -4.86 -11.88
C VAL A 65 -0.23 -5.36 -13.25
N ASN A 66 0.62 -6.13 -13.93
CA ASN A 66 0.31 -6.74 -15.21
C ASN A 66 0.31 -8.25 -15.10
N ASN A 67 -0.79 -8.86 -15.52
CA ASN A 67 -0.90 -10.30 -15.71
C ASN A 67 -0.52 -10.64 -17.16
N ILE A 68 0.53 -11.45 -17.31
CA ILE A 68 1.04 -11.87 -18.61
C ILE A 68 0.64 -13.31 -18.84
N ALA A 69 -0.23 -13.54 -19.79
CA ALA A 69 -0.72 -14.85 -20.17
C ALA A 69 -0.80 -14.98 -21.69
N PRO A 70 -0.58 -16.18 -22.26
CA PRO A 70 -0.79 -16.41 -23.68
C PRO A 70 -2.29 -16.36 -24.00
N GLN A 71 -2.64 -15.90 -25.21
CA GLN A 71 -4.03 -15.89 -25.68
C GLN A 71 -4.57 -17.29 -25.96
N GLN A 72 -3.67 -18.25 -26.20
CA GLN A 72 -4.01 -19.65 -26.47
C GLN A 72 -3.20 -20.56 -25.54
N PRO A 73 -3.77 -21.69 -25.09
CA PRO A 73 -3.04 -22.67 -24.28
C PRO A 73 -1.97 -23.36 -25.13
N LEU A 74 -0.73 -23.10 -24.79
CA LEU A 74 0.45 -23.67 -25.45
C LEU A 74 1.38 -24.31 -24.43
N ARG A 75 2.16 -25.33 -24.87
CA ARG A 75 3.17 -25.94 -24.02
C ARG A 75 4.30 -24.97 -23.74
N ILE A 76 4.67 -24.82 -22.48
CA ILE A 76 5.83 -24.04 -22.06
C ILE A 76 7.10 -24.83 -22.41
N LYS A 77 8.03 -24.19 -23.13
CA LYS A 77 9.34 -24.73 -23.43
C LYS A 77 10.43 -24.26 -22.47
N GLU A 78 10.39 -22.99 -22.13
CA GLU A 78 11.45 -22.35 -21.33
C GLU A 78 10.86 -21.20 -20.50
N ILE A 79 11.21 -21.13 -19.22
CA ILE A 79 10.94 -20.02 -18.33
C ILE A 79 12.27 -19.41 -17.98
N ARG A 80 12.40 -18.08 -18.09
CA ARG A 80 13.68 -17.37 -17.93
C ARG A 80 13.78 -16.57 -16.65
N PHE A 81 12.67 -16.32 -15.97
CA PHE A 81 12.61 -15.53 -14.75
C PHE A 81 11.81 -16.25 -13.67
N ASP A 82 12.20 -16.03 -12.42
CA ASP A 82 11.52 -16.54 -11.26
C ASP A 82 10.88 -15.41 -10.43
N VAL A 83 10.10 -15.80 -9.42
CA VAL A 83 9.50 -14.85 -8.48
C VAL A 83 10.60 -14.12 -7.71
N GLY A 84 10.54 -12.80 -7.71
CA GLY A 84 11.55 -11.92 -7.12
C GLY A 84 12.55 -11.32 -8.11
N ASP A 85 12.62 -11.82 -9.36
CA ASP A 85 13.54 -11.31 -10.35
C ASP A 85 13.12 -9.95 -10.90
N HIS A 86 14.12 -9.12 -11.18
CA HIS A 86 13.94 -7.84 -11.85
C HIS A 86 13.95 -8.02 -13.36
N VAL A 87 12.91 -7.52 -14.01
CA VAL A 87 12.76 -7.57 -15.48
C VAL A 87 12.63 -6.16 -16.04
N LYS A 88 13.14 -5.98 -17.24
CA LYS A 88 12.98 -4.74 -18.02
C LYS A 88 11.87 -4.91 -19.04
N LYS A 89 11.28 -3.79 -19.43
CA LYS A 89 10.34 -3.78 -20.56
C LYS A 89 11.00 -4.38 -21.80
N GLY A 90 10.35 -5.39 -22.41
CA GLY A 90 10.84 -6.12 -23.59
C GLY A 90 11.61 -7.40 -23.26
N ASP A 91 11.91 -7.69 -22.00
CA ASP A 91 12.58 -8.93 -21.63
C ASP A 91 11.69 -10.14 -21.90
N LEU A 92 12.29 -11.20 -22.45
CA LEU A 92 11.62 -12.46 -22.73
C LEU A 92 11.44 -13.25 -21.43
N LEU A 93 10.19 -13.40 -21.01
CA LEU A 93 9.84 -14.10 -19.76
C LEU A 93 9.65 -15.59 -19.97
N VAL A 94 8.83 -15.96 -20.95
CA VAL A 94 8.47 -17.35 -21.21
C VAL A 94 8.51 -17.60 -22.71
N LYS A 95 9.08 -18.74 -23.10
CA LYS A 95 9.04 -19.25 -24.46
C LYS A 95 8.11 -20.44 -24.52
N LEU A 96 7.12 -20.34 -25.37
CA LEU A 96 6.14 -21.39 -25.60
C LEU A 96 6.52 -22.26 -26.79
N ASP A 97 5.74 -23.30 -27.06
CA ASP A 97 5.95 -24.14 -28.24
C ASP A 97 5.81 -23.33 -29.52
N ASN A 98 6.81 -23.43 -30.39
CA ASN A 98 6.92 -22.65 -31.61
C ASN A 98 6.72 -23.48 -32.89
N SER A 99 6.18 -24.70 -32.80
CA SER A 99 5.97 -25.58 -33.95
C SER A 99 5.07 -24.92 -35.00
N SER A 100 3.94 -24.34 -34.56
CA SER A 100 3.04 -23.59 -35.45
C SER A 100 3.66 -22.32 -36.01
N LEU A 101 4.56 -21.67 -35.26
CA LEU A 101 5.29 -20.50 -35.72
C LEU A 101 6.25 -20.83 -36.88
N VAL A 102 6.95 -21.96 -36.80
CA VAL A 102 7.84 -22.45 -37.85
C VAL A 102 7.05 -22.70 -39.14
N GLN A 103 5.88 -23.32 -39.03
CA GLN A 103 5.01 -23.55 -40.18
C GLN A 103 4.48 -22.24 -40.81
N ALA A 104 3.99 -21.32 -39.97
CA ALA A 104 3.49 -20.03 -40.43
C ALA A 104 4.62 -19.19 -41.08
N LYS A 105 5.86 -19.28 -40.56
CA LYS A 105 7.04 -18.65 -41.18
C LYS A 105 7.28 -19.15 -42.56
N ALA A 106 7.23 -20.48 -42.78
CA ALA A 106 7.41 -21.05 -44.10
C ALA A 106 6.30 -20.60 -45.08
N GLN A 107 5.06 -20.51 -44.62
CA GLN A 107 3.93 -20.01 -45.40
C GLN A 107 4.12 -18.51 -45.77
N LEU A 108 4.54 -17.70 -44.84
CA LEU A 108 4.85 -16.27 -45.07
C LEU A 108 5.97 -16.11 -46.08
N ASP A 109 7.07 -16.86 -45.95
CA ASP A 109 8.20 -16.79 -46.84
C ASP A 109 7.83 -17.20 -48.28
N ASN A 110 6.96 -18.20 -48.43
CA ASN A 110 6.42 -18.58 -49.73
C ASN A 110 5.51 -17.50 -50.32
N ALA A 111 4.55 -16.99 -49.55
CA ALA A 111 3.66 -15.93 -49.99
C ALA A 111 4.40 -14.66 -50.39
N LYS A 112 5.47 -14.31 -49.66
CA LYS A 112 6.35 -13.21 -49.93
C LYS A 112 7.03 -13.36 -51.28
N LYS A 113 7.65 -14.52 -51.56
CA LYS A 113 8.30 -14.81 -52.82
C LYS A 113 7.36 -14.74 -54.01
N GLU A 114 6.13 -15.27 -53.88
CA GLU A 114 5.12 -15.19 -54.93
C GLU A 114 4.67 -13.75 -55.20
N TYR A 115 4.49 -12.95 -54.13
CA TYR A 115 4.18 -11.52 -54.24
C TYR A 115 5.32 -10.76 -54.94
N GLU A 116 6.56 -10.94 -54.50
CA GLU A 116 7.74 -10.28 -55.10
C GLU A 116 7.87 -10.60 -56.60
N ARG A 117 7.73 -11.88 -56.98
CA ARG A 117 7.75 -12.31 -58.37
C ARG A 117 6.64 -11.66 -59.21
N THR A 118 5.41 -11.67 -58.65
CA THR A 118 4.26 -11.08 -59.36
C THR A 118 4.38 -9.57 -59.45
N ASN A 119 4.97 -8.93 -58.43
CA ASN A 119 5.23 -7.49 -58.44
C ASN A 119 6.21 -7.09 -59.56
N GLU A 120 7.31 -7.84 -59.68
CA GLU A 120 8.26 -7.62 -60.81
C GLU A 120 7.58 -7.79 -62.17
N LEU A 121 6.79 -8.85 -62.35
CA LEU A 121 6.05 -9.06 -63.61
C LEU A 121 5.03 -7.95 -63.85
N TYR A 122 4.34 -7.45 -62.83
CA TYR A 122 3.35 -6.38 -62.95
C TYR A 122 4.01 -5.07 -63.37
N GLU A 123 5.20 -4.74 -62.85
CA GLU A 123 5.95 -3.55 -63.23
C GLU A 123 6.35 -3.55 -64.74
N PHE A 124 6.60 -4.72 -65.32
CA PHE A 124 6.88 -4.90 -66.74
C PHE A 124 5.65 -5.23 -67.60
N GLY A 125 4.43 -5.14 -67.02
CA GLY A 125 3.21 -5.42 -67.76
C GLY A 125 2.93 -6.91 -68.03
N GLY A 126 3.67 -7.83 -67.37
CA GLY A 126 3.56 -9.28 -67.54
C GLY A 126 2.55 -9.94 -66.57
N ALA A 127 1.98 -9.20 -65.63
CA ALA A 127 0.93 -9.67 -64.75
C ALA A 127 -0.25 -8.69 -64.74
N SER A 128 -1.47 -9.21 -64.50
CA SER A 128 -2.62 -8.37 -64.34
C SER A 128 -2.69 -7.71 -62.99
N LYS A 129 -3.37 -6.57 -62.85
CA LYS A 129 -3.61 -5.92 -61.58
C LYS A 129 -4.34 -6.84 -60.58
N SER A 130 -5.30 -7.59 -61.09
CA SER A 130 -6.10 -8.54 -60.23
C SER A 130 -5.18 -9.63 -59.65
N GLU A 131 -4.25 -10.16 -60.42
CA GLU A 131 -3.29 -11.16 -59.95
C GLU A 131 -2.32 -10.56 -58.93
N TRP A 132 -1.80 -9.36 -59.19
CA TRP A 132 -0.95 -8.64 -58.27
C TRP A 132 -1.68 -8.36 -56.94
N ASP A 133 -2.90 -7.84 -56.99
CA ASP A 133 -3.74 -7.58 -55.79
C ASP A 133 -3.98 -8.88 -54.99
N ALA A 134 -4.26 -10.00 -55.64
CA ALA A 134 -4.45 -11.30 -55.03
C ALA A 134 -3.21 -11.80 -54.29
N ARG A 135 -2.00 -11.67 -54.91
CA ARG A 135 -0.73 -12.08 -54.28
C ARG A 135 -0.36 -11.17 -53.10
N ARG A 136 -0.60 -9.87 -53.23
CA ARG A 136 -0.40 -8.92 -52.15
C ARG A 136 -1.26 -9.26 -50.95
N LEU A 137 -2.57 -9.50 -51.15
CA LEU A 137 -3.48 -9.88 -50.09
C LEU A 137 -3.04 -11.18 -49.41
N GLN A 138 -2.63 -12.19 -50.20
CA GLN A 138 -2.13 -13.46 -49.65
C GLN A 138 -0.91 -13.27 -48.75
N TYR A 139 0.03 -12.40 -49.16
CA TYR A 139 1.20 -12.05 -48.37
C TYR A 139 0.81 -11.31 -47.07
N GLU A 140 -0.07 -10.32 -47.14
CA GLU A 140 -0.55 -9.57 -45.97
C GLU A 140 -1.26 -10.48 -44.94
N VAL A 141 -2.09 -11.41 -45.41
CA VAL A 141 -2.77 -12.39 -44.53
C VAL A 141 -1.76 -13.32 -43.86
N ALA A 142 -0.80 -13.85 -44.61
CA ALA A 142 0.25 -14.73 -44.07
C ALA A 142 1.14 -13.98 -43.06
N GLN A 143 1.44 -12.71 -43.31
CA GLN A 143 2.23 -11.87 -42.42
C GLN A 143 1.48 -11.62 -41.10
N THR A 144 0.18 -11.30 -41.18
CA THR A 144 -0.67 -11.10 -39.99
C THR A 144 -0.77 -12.37 -39.15
N ALA A 145 -0.98 -13.52 -39.79
CA ALA A 145 -1.04 -14.82 -39.11
C ALA A 145 0.30 -15.14 -38.40
N TYR A 146 1.42 -14.89 -39.06
CA TYR A 146 2.74 -15.09 -38.46
C TYR A 146 2.97 -14.17 -37.25
N ASN A 147 2.65 -12.87 -37.38
CA ASN A 147 2.80 -11.90 -36.29
C ASN A 147 1.98 -12.27 -35.06
N ASN A 148 0.73 -12.66 -35.25
CA ASN A 148 -0.15 -13.13 -34.17
C ASN A 148 0.44 -14.35 -33.44
N LEU A 149 1.06 -15.28 -34.16
CA LEU A 149 1.73 -16.43 -33.57
C LEU A 149 3.01 -16.05 -32.83
N VAL A 150 3.77 -15.07 -33.31
CA VAL A 150 4.94 -14.53 -32.59
C VAL A 150 4.52 -13.97 -31.24
N GLU A 151 3.50 -13.13 -31.20
CA GLU A 151 2.97 -12.54 -29.97
C GLU A 151 2.46 -13.60 -29.00
N ASN A 152 1.84 -14.66 -29.49
CA ASN A 152 1.30 -15.75 -28.66
C ASN A 152 2.36 -16.76 -28.19
N THR A 153 3.48 -16.90 -28.89
CA THR A 153 4.53 -17.90 -28.54
C THR A 153 5.64 -17.31 -27.68
N THR A 154 5.71 -15.97 -27.57
CA THR A 154 6.79 -15.27 -26.91
C THR A 154 6.22 -14.27 -25.91
N LEU A 155 6.20 -14.62 -24.64
CA LEU A 155 5.71 -13.72 -23.60
C LEU A 155 6.84 -12.79 -23.14
N ILE A 156 6.67 -11.50 -23.42
CA ILE A 156 7.62 -10.44 -23.06
C ILE A 156 7.02 -9.54 -21.99
N SER A 157 7.88 -8.92 -21.20
CA SER A 157 7.43 -7.96 -20.19
C SER A 157 7.02 -6.62 -20.82
N PRO A 158 5.78 -6.15 -20.63
CA PRO A 158 5.34 -4.85 -21.13
C PRO A 158 5.87 -3.67 -20.31
N ILE A 159 6.32 -3.92 -19.08
CA ILE A 159 6.84 -2.90 -18.13
C ILE A 159 8.13 -3.39 -17.49
N SER A 160 8.88 -2.47 -16.89
CA SER A 160 10.00 -2.83 -16.01
C SER A 160 9.49 -2.95 -14.59
N GLY A 161 9.95 -3.98 -13.86
CA GLY A 161 9.49 -4.24 -12.49
C GLY A 161 10.05 -5.53 -11.92
N ILE A 162 9.33 -6.07 -10.93
CA ILE A 162 9.67 -7.32 -10.26
C ILE A 162 8.56 -8.35 -10.53
N VAL A 163 8.96 -9.58 -10.78
CA VAL A 163 8.02 -10.70 -10.89
C VAL A 163 7.50 -11.07 -9.50
N THR A 164 6.21 -10.90 -9.28
CA THR A 164 5.59 -11.11 -7.95
C THR A 164 4.96 -12.48 -7.80
N ALA A 165 4.49 -13.08 -8.88
CA ALA A 165 3.86 -14.40 -8.87
C ALA A 165 4.08 -15.14 -10.20
N ARG A 166 4.05 -16.46 -10.13
CA ARG A 166 4.07 -17.38 -11.27
C ARG A 166 3.04 -18.47 -11.04
N ASN A 167 2.02 -18.53 -11.85
CA ASN A 167 0.91 -19.50 -11.77
C ASN A 167 0.99 -20.52 -12.89
#